data_da68bafd89bb7e47d0b1e09f8adcd9df
#
_entry.id   da68bafd89bb7e47d0b1e09f8adcd9df
#
_cell.length_a   1.000
_cell.length_b   1.000
_cell.length_c   1.000
_cell.angle_alpha   90.00
_cell.angle_beta   90.00
_cell.angle_gamma   90.00
#
_symmetry.space_group_name_H-M   'P 1'
#
loop_
_entity.id
_entity.type
_entity.pdbx_description
1 polymer ?
#
loop_
_entity_poly.entity_id
_entity_poly.type
_entity_poly.pdbx_seq_one_letter_code
_entity_poly.pdbx_strand_id
1 'polypeptide(L)'
;MEYALTGTKHEAKAGSYYDRIARFYDLTFRINGYGRSLDQYFEQHPLPVSRGAKILDAGCGTGLLTMALLRAIRFPVSIIALDLSSTSVVAARKSLYYSSGRKRDVKFAQGNMLCLPFEDNSLDLVVTAGALEYVPLEEGLAELSRVIVPGGHLLHLPIHPGIAGVALEILFRFKSHPPKEVISKTENHFRIIHQYRFPPAQAIGWSKTALLAQKI
;
A
#
# COMPACT_ATOMS: atom_id res chain seq x y z
N MET A 1 30.52 7.67 -13.88
CA MET A 1 30.15 6.41 -14.53
C MET A 1 28.65 6.39 -14.61
N GLU A 2 28.12 6.72 -15.78
CA GLU A 2 26.72 7.06 -16.05
C GLU A 2 25.95 5.77 -16.35
N TYR A 3 25.02 5.39 -15.49
CA TYR A 3 24.11 4.28 -15.78
C TYR A 3 22.91 4.81 -16.58
N ALA A 4 22.91 4.54 -17.86
CA ALA A 4 21.82 4.83 -18.76
C ALA A 4 20.58 4.05 -18.40
N LEU A 5 19.51 4.77 -18.05
CA LEU A 5 18.15 4.26 -17.86
C LEU A 5 17.54 3.97 -19.25
N THR A 6 17.61 2.74 -19.68
CA THR A 6 16.83 2.24 -20.84
C THR A 6 15.43 1.83 -20.35
N GLY A 7 14.58 2.81 -20.09
CA GLY A 7 13.15 2.60 -19.92
C GLY A 7 12.51 2.24 -21.26
N THR A 8 11.89 1.08 -21.37
CA THR A 8 11.21 0.66 -22.59
C THR A 8 9.96 1.51 -22.84
N LYS A 9 9.60 1.73 -24.14
CA LYS A 9 8.39 2.50 -24.55
C LYS A 9 7.07 1.96 -23.95
N HIS A 10 7.07 0.75 -23.40
CA HIS A 10 5.93 0.16 -22.72
C HIS A 10 5.72 0.76 -21.31
N GLU A 11 6.78 1.06 -20.56
CA GLU A 11 6.70 1.68 -19.21
C GLU A 11 6.19 3.13 -19.28
N ALA A 12 6.61 3.88 -20.29
CA ALA A 12 6.15 5.26 -20.49
C ALA A 12 4.66 5.36 -20.84
N LYS A 13 4.09 4.36 -21.56
CA LYS A 13 2.64 4.31 -21.86
C LYS A 13 1.79 3.90 -20.64
N ALA A 14 2.31 3.02 -19.78
CA ALA A 14 1.64 2.63 -18.55
C ALA A 14 1.52 3.82 -17.58
N GLY A 15 2.59 4.60 -17.39
CA GLY A 15 2.58 5.79 -16.53
C GLY A 15 1.53 6.83 -16.94
N SER A 16 1.44 7.16 -18.24
CA SER A 16 0.48 8.16 -18.75
C SER A 16 -0.99 7.76 -18.57
N TYR A 17 -1.34 6.47 -18.61
CA TYR A 17 -2.69 5.97 -18.36
C TYR A 17 -3.03 6.04 -16.88
N TYR A 18 -2.10 5.65 -16.02
CA TYR A 18 -2.20 5.74 -14.57
C TYR A 18 -2.45 7.17 -14.11
N ASP A 19 -1.73 8.13 -14.68
CA ASP A 19 -1.81 9.53 -14.30
C ASP A 19 -3.19 10.16 -14.54
N ARG A 20 -3.90 9.72 -15.59
CA ARG A 20 -5.27 10.19 -15.84
C ARG A 20 -6.28 9.61 -14.87
N ILE A 21 -6.11 8.35 -14.50
CA ILE A 21 -7.08 7.62 -13.69
C ILE A 21 -6.84 7.86 -12.20
N ALA A 22 -5.61 8.13 -11.77
CA ALA A 22 -5.26 8.38 -10.37
C ALA A 22 -6.09 9.52 -9.73
N ARG A 23 -6.36 10.59 -10.49
CA ARG A 23 -7.22 11.69 -10.00
C ARG A 23 -8.68 11.29 -9.85
N PHE A 24 -9.19 10.48 -10.75
CA PHE A 24 -10.58 9.98 -10.68
C PHE A 24 -10.72 8.95 -9.55
N TYR A 25 -9.72 8.11 -9.37
CA TYR A 25 -9.62 7.15 -8.29
C TYR A 25 -9.64 7.84 -6.91
N ASP A 26 -8.79 8.84 -6.72
CA ASP A 26 -8.71 9.60 -5.48
C ASP A 26 -10.05 10.26 -5.13
N LEU A 27 -10.71 10.90 -6.10
CA LEU A 27 -12.01 11.52 -5.89
C LEU A 27 -13.07 10.49 -5.50
N THR A 28 -13.14 9.36 -6.20
CA THR A 28 -14.10 8.29 -5.92
C THR A 28 -13.88 7.69 -4.53
N PHE A 29 -12.64 7.43 -4.13
CA PHE A 29 -12.33 6.86 -2.82
C PHE A 29 -12.49 7.86 -1.67
N ARG A 30 -12.31 9.15 -1.92
CA ARG A 30 -12.60 10.20 -0.92
C ARG A 30 -14.09 10.35 -0.67
N ILE A 31 -14.90 10.27 -1.71
CA ILE A 31 -16.36 10.48 -1.62
C ILE A 31 -17.05 9.24 -1.04
N ASN A 32 -16.62 8.03 -1.38
CA ASN A 32 -17.28 6.80 -0.97
C ASN A 32 -16.99 6.33 0.47
N GLY A 33 -16.23 7.12 1.25
CA GLY A 33 -15.96 6.80 2.66
C GLY A 33 -14.82 5.81 2.91
N TYR A 34 -13.99 5.51 1.90
CA TYR A 34 -12.83 4.62 2.03
C TYR A 34 -11.91 5.02 3.20
N GLY A 35 -11.58 6.30 3.33
CA GLY A 35 -10.75 6.81 4.43
C GLY A 35 -11.37 6.56 5.81
N ARG A 36 -12.70 6.74 5.95
CA ARG A 36 -13.42 6.44 7.20
C ARG A 36 -13.39 4.96 7.55
N SER A 37 -13.49 4.09 6.55
CA SER A 37 -13.41 2.65 6.76
C SER A 37 -12.01 2.22 7.27
N LEU A 38 -10.95 2.83 6.76
CA LEU A 38 -9.59 2.61 7.27
C LEU A 38 -9.42 3.14 8.70
N ASP A 39 -9.98 4.31 9.00
CA ASP A 39 -9.93 4.87 10.34
C ASP A 39 -10.62 3.94 11.36
N GLN A 40 -11.83 3.46 11.05
CA GLN A 40 -12.55 2.48 11.87
C GLN A 40 -11.78 1.17 12.02
N TYR A 41 -11.15 0.69 10.93
CA TYR A 41 -10.32 -0.51 10.99
C TYR A 41 -9.16 -0.33 11.97
N PHE A 42 -8.43 0.77 11.89
CA PHE A 42 -7.29 1.01 12.77
C PHE A 42 -7.68 1.31 14.23
N GLU A 43 -8.87 1.84 14.46
CA GLU A 43 -9.43 2.00 15.82
C GLU A 43 -9.71 0.64 16.48
N GLN A 44 -10.24 -0.32 15.70
CA GLN A 44 -10.56 -1.67 16.16
C GLN A 44 -9.35 -2.60 16.19
N HIS A 45 -8.37 -2.37 15.31
CA HIS A 45 -7.18 -3.19 15.11
C HIS A 45 -5.93 -2.28 15.14
N PRO A 46 -5.46 -1.89 16.34
CA PRO A 46 -4.26 -1.08 16.48
C PRO A 46 -3.05 -1.75 15.82
N LEU A 47 -2.25 -0.94 15.13
CA LEU A 47 -1.05 -1.44 14.45
C LEU A 47 0.01 -1.86 15.48
N PRO A 48 0.70 -2.99 15.27
CA PRO A 48 1.72 -3.49 16.17
C PRO A 48 3.06 -2.75 15.98
N VAL A 49 3.07 -1.47 16.25
CA VAL A 49 4.25 -0.60 16.11
C VAL A 49 4.49 0.21 17.39
N SER A 50 5.76 0.54 17.62
CA SER A 50 6.21 1.32 18.77
C SER A 50 6.65 2.73 18.35
N ARG A 51 6.89 3.58 19.35
CA ARG A 51 7.49 4.90 19.13
C ARG A 51 8.83 4.77 18.42
N GLY A 52 9.04 5.57 17.38
CA GLY A 52 10.24 5.56 16.57
C GLY A 52 10.23 4.53 15.45
N ALA A 53 9.16 3.74 15.30
CA ALA A 53 9.06 2.74 14.23
C ALA A 53 9.24 3.35 12.84
N LYS A 54 9.90 2.61 11.96
CA LYS A 54 10.08 2.92 10.54
C LYS A 54 9.03 2.17 9.73
N ILE A 55 8.19 2.92 9.04
CA ILE A 55 7.03 2.39 8.31
C ILE A 55 7.17 2.71 6.82
N LEU A 56 6.93 1.75 5.96
CA LEU A 56 6.81 1.93 4.51
C LEU A 56 5.36 1.76 4.08
N ASP A 57 4.84 2.72 3.33
CA ASP A 57 3.62 2.57 2.51
C ASP A 57 4.08 2.25 1.07
N ALA A 58 4.07 0.96 0.72
CA ALA A 58 4.54 0.47 -0.56
C ALA A 58 3.41 0.47 -1.61
N GLY A 59 3.57 1.29 -2.65
CA GLY A 59 2.51 1.60 -3.60
C GLY A 59 1.49 2.57 -2.99
N CYS A 60 1.98 3.70 -2.46
CA CYS A 60 1.16 4.65 -1.71
C CYS A 60 0.05 5.34 -2.53
N GLY A 61 0.13 5.30 -3.87
CA GLY A 61 -0.82 5.97 -4.75
C GLY A 61 -0.96 7.45 -4.40
N THR A 62 -2.17 7.91 -4.16
CA THR A 62 -2.48 9.30 -3.77
C THR A 62 -2.37 9.56 -2.26
N GLY A 63 -1.88 8.58 -1.48
CA GLY A 63 -1.57 8.73 -0.06
C GLY A 63 -2.74 8.45 0.90
N LEU A 64 -3.81 7.79 0.46
CA LEU A 64 -4.99 7.53 1.29
C LEU A 64 -4.66 6.65 2.50
N LEU A 65 -3.88 5.57 2.31
CA LEU A 65 -3.43 4.69 3.39
C LEU A 65 -2.43 5.42 4.29
N THR A 66 -1.46 6.14 3.72
CA THR A 66 -0.54 7.00 4.48
C THR A 66 -1.28 7.98 5.40
N MET A 67 -2.34 8.64 4.90
CA MET A 67 -3.15 9.56 5.69
C MET A 67 -3.88 8.85 6.83
N ALA A 68 -4.41 7.65 6.60
CA ALA A 68 -5.05 6.85 7.64
C ALA A 68 -4.05 6.42 8.72
N LEU A 69 -2.84 5.99 8.35
CA LEU A 69 -1.76 5.71 9.29
C LEU A 69 -1.43 6.90 10.18
N LEU A 70 -1.32 8.09 9.59
CA LEU A 70 -1.04 9.32 10.32
C LEU A 70 -2.15 9.69 11.32
N ARG A 71 -3.40 9.36 11.04
CA ARG A 71 -4.49 9.55 11.99
C ARG A 71 -4.50 8.50 13.10
N ALA A 72 -4.19 7.26 12.76
CA ALA A 72 -4.19 6.13 13.68
C ALA A 72 -3.04 6.16 14.68
N ILE A 73 -1.83 6.47 14.19
CA ILE A 73 -0.62 6.46 15.04
C ILE A 73 -0.43 7.83 15.69
N ARG A 74 -0.53 7.87 17.03
CA ARG A 74 -0.52 9.12 17.80
C ARG A 74 0.83 9.45 18.44
N PHE A 75 1.82 8.63 18.21
CA PHE A 75 3.20 8.82 18.68
C PHE A 75 4.17 9.00 17.50
N PRO A 76 5.38 9.51 17.70
CA PRO A 76 6.36 9.70 16.65
C PRO A 76 6.75 8.39 15.97
N VAL A 77 6.67 8.37 14.64
CA VAL A 77 7.14 7.31 13.75
C VAL A 77 7.71 7.97 12.48
N SER A 78 8.59 7.28 11.77
CA SER A 78 9.07 7.68 10.45
C SER A 78 8.29 6.92 9.38
N ILE A 79 7.60 7.62 8.48
CA ILE A 79 6.85 7.01 7.38
C ILE A 79 7.52 7.36 6.06
N ILE A 80 7.71 6.36 5.21
CA ILE A 80 8.12 6.52 3.82
C ILE A 80 6.94 6.11 2.95
N ALA A 81 6.46 7.00 2.09
CA ALA A 81 5.43 6.74 1.10
C ALA A 81 6.11 6.59 -0.27
N LEU A 82 6.09 5.37 -0.81
CA LEU A 82 6.78 5.00 -2.04
C LEU A 82 5.78 4.54 -3.09
N ASP A 83 5.96 5.02 -4.33
CA ASP A 83 5.18 4.57 -5.49
C ASP A 83 6.05 4.54 -6.75
N LEU A 84 5.72 3.67 -7.70
CA LEU A 84 6.41 3.62 -8.99
C LEU A 84 6.13 4.86 -9.84
N SER A 85 4.93 5.44 -9.71
CA SER A 85 4.48 6.64 -10.42
C SER A 85 4.92 7.91 -9.70
N SER A 86 5.74 8.72 -10.35
CA SER A 86 6.10 10.06 -9.84
C SER A 86 4.89 10.97 -9.66
N THR A 87 3.86 10.84 -10.51
CA THR A 87 2.60 11.59 -10.41
C THR A 87 1.83 11.19 -9.14
N SER A 88 1.77 9.90 -8.81
CA SER A 88 1.20 9.40 -7.55
C SER A 88 1.93 9.98 -6.34
N VAL A 89 3.25 9.96 -6.35
CA VAL A 89 4.09 10.53 -5.28
C VAL A 89 3.81 12.03 -5.08
N VAL A 90 3.71 12.79 -6.17
CA VAL A 90 3.36 14.22 -6.11
C VAL A 90 1.94 14.43 -5.57
N ALA A 91 0.98 13.60 -5.99
CA ALA A 91 -0.39 13.66 -5.50
C ALA A 91 -0.49 13.33 -4.01
N ALA A 92 0.21 12.28 -3.56
CA ALA A 92 0.30 11.91 -2.13
C ALA A 92 0.87 13.06 -1.29
N ARG A 93 1.97 13.66 -1.73
CA ARG A 93 2.58 14.81 -1.06
C ARG A 93 1.60 15.98 -0.92
N LYS A 94 0.89 16.32 -2.00
CA LYS A 94 -0.14 17.39 -1.98
C LYS A 94 -1.27 17.04 -1.02
N SER A 95 -1.81 15.82 -1.09
CA SER A 95 -2.90 15.37 -0.22
C SER A 95 -2.53 15.49 1.26
N LEU A 96 -1.32 15.09 1.63
CA LEU A 96 -0.84 15.20 3.01
C LEU A 96 -0.59 16.64 3.43
N TYR A 97 -0.04 17.48 2.57
CA TYR A 97 0.21 18.90 2.87
C TYR A 97 -1.07 19.64 3.27
N TYR A 98 -2.18 19.40 2.54
CA TYR A 98 -3.45 20.06 2.82
C TYR A 98 -4.23 19.44 3.99
N SER A 99 -3.94 18.18 4.37
CA SER A 99 -4.69 17.46 5.40
C SER A 99 -4.08 17.53 6.79
N SER A 100 -2.78 17.81 6.89
CA SER A 100 -2.04 17.78 8.15
C SER A 100 -1.52 19.17 8.51
N GLY A 101 -2.23 19.87 9.41
CA GLY A 101 -1.73 21.11 10.03
C GLY A 101 -0.51 20.94 10.94
N ARG A 102 0.10 19.75 10.98
CA ARG A 102 1.34 19.44 11.71
C ARG A 102 2.35 18.80 10.79
N LYS A 103 3.62 19.29 10.83
CA LYS A 103 4.77 18.61 10.23
C LYS A 103 4.89 17.20 10.84
N ARG A 104 4.45 16.19 10.10
CA ARG A 104 4.73 14.79 10.42
C ARG A 104 5.90 14.34 9.54
N ASP A 105 6.74 13.46 10.06
CA ASP A 105 7.92 12.95 9.35
C ASP A 105 7.49 11.92 8.31
N VAL A 106 7.00 12.41 7.16
CA VAL A 106 6.67 11.58 5.99
C VAL A 106 7.62 11.94 4.86
N LYS A 107 8.40 10.97 4.44
CA LYS A 107 9.25 11.04 3.27
C LYS A 107 8.52 10.45 2.07
N PHE A 108 8.75 11.02 0.90
CA PHE A 108 8.15 10.55 -0.35
C PHE A 108 9.25 10.11 -1.29
N ALA A 109 9.11 8.92 -1.86
CA ALA A 109 10.08 8.36 -2.78
C ALA A 109 9.39 7.76 -4.01
N GLN A 110 10.01 7.89 -5.17
CA GLN A 110 9.68 7.09 -6.33
C GLN A 110 10.52 5.82 -6.31
N GLY A 111 9.89 4.66 -6.50
CA GLY A 111 10.62 3.39 -6.47
C GLY A 111 9.75 2.21 -6.91
N ASN A 112 10.42 1.11 -7.26
CA ASN A 112 9.81 -0.15 -7.62
C ASN A 112 9.74 -1.06 -6.39
N MET A 113 8.55 -1.61 -6.09
CA MET A 113 8.37 -2.50 -4.94
C MET A 113 9.01 -3.89 -5.14
N LEU A 114 9.45 -4.22 -6.35
CA LEU A 114 10.25 -5.43 -6.63
C LEU A 114 11.76 -5.23 -6.39
N CYS A 115 12.19 -3.98 -6.14
CA CYS A 115 13.58 -3.66 -5.84
C CYS A 115 13.60 -2.41 -4.94
N LEU A 116 13.30 -2.59 -3.67
CA LEU A 116 13.17 -1.51 -2.71
C LEU A 116 14.54 -0.97 -2.30
N PRO A 117 14.74 0.36 -2.27
CA PRO A 117 16.01 0.98 -1.93
C PRO A 117 16.26 1.01 -0.41
N PHE A 118 15.99 -0.11 0.25
CA PHE A 118 16.17 -0.28 1.69
C PHE A 118 17.05 -1.50 1.97
N GLU A 119 17.82 -1.40 3.04
CA GLU A 119 18.60 -2.52 3.57
C GLU A 119 17.70 -3.66 4.05
N ASP A 120 18.21 -4.87 4.08
CA ASP A 120 17.55 -6.01 4.69
C ASP A 120 17.24 -5.71 6.15
N ASN A 121 16.08 -6.13 6.62
CA ASN A 121 15.70 -6.03 8.02
C ASN A 121 15.82 -4.60 8.59
N SER A 122 15.30 -3.60 7.85
CA SER A 122 15.44 -2.19 8.20
C SER A 122 14.13 -1.47 8.54
N LEU A 123 12.97 -2.12 8.31
CA LEU A 123 11.63 -1.55 8.52
C LEU A 123 10.83 -2.38 9.53
N ASP A 124 10.11 -1.73 10.42
CA ASP A 124 9.27 -2.38 11.43
C ASP A 124 7.89 -2.78 10.90
N LEU A 125 7.35 -2.01 9.97
CA LEU A 125 6.06 -2.27 9.34
C LEU A 125 6.11 -1.87 7.87
N VAL A 126 5.61 -2.73 7.01
CA VAL A 126 5.24 -2.36 5.64
C VAL A 126 3.73 -2.46 5.50
N VAL A 127 3.12 -1.46 4.88
CA VAL A 127 1.71 -1.47 4.50
C VAL A 127 1.58 -1.36 2.99
N THR A 128 0.58 -2.02 2.41
CA THR A 128 0.32 -1.93 0.96
C THR A 128 -1.17 -2.19 0.68
N ALA A 129 -1.75 -1.44 -0.24
CA ALA A 129 -3.17 -1.53 -0.57
C ALA A 129 -3.42 -1.48 -2.08
N GLY A 130 -3.70 -2.62 -2.69
CA GLY A 130 -4.02 -2.70 -4.12
C GLY A 130 -2.81 -2.43 -5.02
N ALA A 131 -1.60 -2.69 -4.56
CA ALA A 131 -0.38 -2.48 -5.32
C ALA A 131 0.32 -3.80 -5.70
N LEU A 132 0.18 -4.86 -4.89
CA LEU A 132 0.72 -6.18 -5.22
C LEU A 132 0.02 -6.83 -6.42
N GLU A 133 -1.14 -6.35 -6.81
CA GLU A 133 -1.87 -6.78 -8.00
C GLU A 133 -1.20 -6.39 -9.33
N TYR A 134 -0.20 -5.52 -9.27
CA TYR A 134 0.56 -5.04 -10.44
C TYR A 134 1.90 -5.71 -10.64
N VAL A 135 2.27 -6.60 -9.72
CA VAL A 135 3.56 -7.30 -9.72
C VAL A 135 3.36 -8.80 -9.52
N PRO A 136 4.34 -9.64 -9.86
CA PRO A 136 4.31 -11.03 -9.46
C PRO A 136 4.24 -11.14 -7.94
N LEU A 137 3.16 -11.71 -7.42
CA LEU A 137 2.83 -11.68 -5.99
C LEU A 137 3.94 -12.26 -5.10
N GLU A 138 4.53 -13.39 -5.51
CA GLU A 138 5.62 -14.05 -4.78
C GLU A 138 6.85 -13.16 -4.67
N GLU A 139 7.26 -12.56 -5.79
CA GLU A 139 8.42 -11.67 -5.84
C GLU A 139 8.19 -10.41 -4.99
N GLY A 140 6.99 -9.82 -5.09
CA GLY A 140 6.60 -8.68 -4.27
C GLY A 140 6.63 -9.01 -2.78
N LEU A 141 6.04 -10.14 -2.37
CA LEU A 141 6.04 -10.57 -0.97
C LEU A 141 7.44 -10.89 -0.45
N ALA A 142 8.29 -11.53 -1.27
CA ALA A 142 9.69 -11.80 -0.93
C ALA A 142 10.46 -10.51 -0.67
N GLU A 143 10.31 -9.50 -1.55
CA GLU A 143 10.99 -8.22 -1.40
C GLU A 143 10.49 -7.43 -0.18
N LEU A 144 9.17 -7.44 0.07
CA LEU A 144 8.62 -6.84 1.29
C LEU A 144 9.15 -7.56 2.55
N SER A 145 9.25 -8.89 2.52
CA SER A 145 9.83 -9.65 3.61
C SER A 145 11.32 -9.33 3.81
N ARG A 146 12.09 -9.17 2.74
CA ARG A 146 13.52 -8.83 2.83
C ARG A 146 13.73 -7.57 3.68
N VAL A 147 12.97 -6.52 3.43
CA VAL A 147 13.16 -5.22 4.10
C VAL A 147 12.57 -5.15 5.50
N ILE A 148 11.61 -6.01 5.86
CA ILE A 148 11.00 -6.04 7.20
C ILE A 148 11.97 -6.73 8.17
N VAL A 149 12.10 -6.20 9.39
CA VAL A 149 12.88 -6.84 10.47
C VAL A 149 12.26 -8.17 10.89
N PRO A 150 13.03 -9.16 11.40
CA PRO A 150 12.45 -10.35 12.03
C PRO A 150 11.46 -9.97 13.13
N GLY A 151 10.26 -10.55 13.10
CA GLY A 151 9.16 -10.18 13.99
C GLY A 151 8.43 -8.88 13.65
N GLY A 152 8.89 -8.11 12.65
CA GLY A 152 8.17 -6.98 12.08
C GLY A 152 6.94 -7.42 11.28
N HIS A 153 6.17 -6.47 10.76
CA HIS A 153 4.82 -6.76 10.27
C HIS A 153 4.58 -6.30 8.84
N LEU A 154 3.72 -7.02 8.14
CA LEU A 154 3.11 -6.64 6.88
C LEU A 154 1.61 -6.45 7.08
N LEU A 155 1.07 -5.28 6.70
CA LEU A 155 -0.36 -5.08 6.51
C LEU A 155 -0.65 -5.02 5.01
N HIS A 156 -1.24 -6.06 4.48
CA HIS A 156 -1.65 -6.15 3.09
C HIS A 156 -3.17 -6.01 2.95
N LEU A 157 -3.62 -5.08 2.11
CA LEU A 157 -5.03 -4.89 1.75
C LEU A 157 -5.24 -5.32 0.29
N PRO A 158 -5.33 -6.63 0.01
CA PRO A 158 -5.52 -7.14 -1.35
C PRO A 158 -6.89 -6.79 -1.88
N ILE A 159 -6.97 -6.64 -3.20
CA ILE A 159 -8.24 -6.57 -3.93
C ILE A 159 -8.75 -8.00 -4.11
N HIS A 160 -9.94 -8.29 -3.59
CA HIS A 160 -10.54 -9.60 -3.77
C HIS A 160 -11.45 -9.63 -5.02
N PRO A 161 -11.55 -10.78 -5.70
CA PRO A 161 -12.45 -10.94 -6.83
C PRO A 161 -13.91 -10.77 -6.39
N GLY A 162 -14.67 -10.02 -7.18
CA GLY A 162 -16.07 -9.70 -6.96
C GLY A 162 -16.48 -8.63 -7.96
N ILE A 163 -17.75 -8.21 -8.00
CA ILE A 163 -18.23 -7.24 -8.99
C ILE A 163 -17.40 -5.95 -8.96
N ALA A 164 -17.14 -5.41 -7.76
CA ALA A 164 -16.31 -4.22 -7.61
C ALA A 164 -14.84 -4.48 -7.95
N GLY A 165 -14.30 -5.65 -7.57
CA GLY A 165 -12.94 -6.07 -7.92
C GLY A 165 -12.73 -6.17 -9.42
N VAL A 166 -13.64 -6.84 -10.13
CA VAL A 166 -13.60 -6.96 -11.61
C VAL A 166 -13.71 -5.59 -12.28
N ALA A 167 -14.57 -4.71 -11.79
CA ALA A 167 -14.66 -3.35 -12.31
C ALA A 167 -13.34 -2.58 -12.14
N LEU A 168 -12.67 -2.74 -11.00
CA LEU A 168 -11.35 -2.16 -10.74
C LEU A 168 -10.27 -2.79 -11.64
N GLU A 169 -10.28 -4.13 -11.84
CA GLU A 169 -9.36 -4.81 -12.75
C GLU A 169 -9.40 -4.25 -14.17
N ILE A 170 -10.63 -4.07 -14.71
CA ILE A 170 -10.83 -3.52 -16.06
C ILE A 170 -10.37 -2.06 -16.11
N LEU A 171 -10.77 -1.26 -15.12
CA LEU A 171 -10.47 0.16 -15.08
C LEU A 171 -8.97 0.44 -14.90
N PHE A 172 -8.29 -0.33 -14.06
CA PHE A 172 -6.89 -0.11 -13.68
C PHE A 172 -5.91 -1.09 -14.34
N ARG A 173 -6.40 -2.02 -15.17
CA ARG A 173 -5.58 -2.95 -15.95
C ARG A 173 -4.61 -3.79 -15.10
N PHE A 174 -5.07 -4.26 -13.97
CA PHE A 174 -4.38 -5.25 -13.16
C PHE A 174 -5.17 -6.58 -13.14
N LYS A 175 -4.66 -7.57 -12.45
CA LYS A 175 -5.36 -8.82 -12.19
C LYS A 175 -5.31 -9.11 -10.69
N SER A 176 -6.48 -9.23 -10.05
CA SER A 176 -6.53 -9.61 -8.65
C SER A 176 -6.08 -11.04 -8.44
N HIS A 177 -5.37 -11.28 -7.35
CA HIS A 177 -4.96 -12.62 -6.97
C HIS A 177 -6.08 -13.33 -6.21
N PRO A 178 -6.34 -14.62 -6.48
CA PRO A 178 -7.29 -15.40 -5.70
C PRO A 178 -6.95 -15.37 -4.20
N PRO A 179 -7.93 -15.24 -3.29
CA PRO A 179 -7.65 -15.13 -1.86
C PRO A 179 -6.82 -16.30 -1.30
N LYS A 180 -7.03 -17.51 -1.79
CA LYS A 180 -6.24 -18.68 -1.39
C LYS A 180 -4.77 -18.55 -1.81
N GLU A 181 -4.52 -18.00 -2.99
CA GLU A 181 -3.16 -17.74 -3.48
C GLU A 181 -2.47 -16.67 -2.64
N VAL A 182 -3.17 -15.56 -2.32
CA VAL A 182 -2.65 -14.51 -1.44
C VAL A 182 -2.24 -15.08 -0.09
N ILE A 183 -3.10 -15.89 0.54
CA ILE A 183 -2.81 -16.54 1.81
C ILE A 183 -1.59 -17.44 1.70
N SER A 184 -1.62 -18.42 0.78
CA SER A 184 -0.54 -19.40 0.62
C SER A 184 0.82 -18.75 0.35
N LYS A 185 0.88 -17.74 -0.54
CA LYS A 185 2.12 -17.04 -0.84
C LYS A 185 2.59 -16.13 0.31
N THR A 186 1.66 -15.54 1.05
CA THR A 186 2.02 -14.79 2.25
C THR A 186 2.65 -15.71 3.31
N GLU A 187 2.13 -16.91 3.49
CA GLU A 187 2.63 -17.89 4.47
C GLU A 187 4.04 -18.40 4.16
N ASN A 188 4.54 -18.25 2.92
CA ASN A 188 5.93 -18.57 2.59
C ASN A 188 6.95 -17.66 3.31
N HIS A 189 6.54 -16.45 3.69
CA HIS A 189 7.44 -15.43 4.23
C HIS A 189 6.99 -14.88 5.60
N PHE A 190 5.70 -15.06 5.93
CA PHE A 190 5.07 -14.46 7.08
C PHE A 190 4.13 -15.44 7.77
N ARG A 191 3.99 -15.31 9.08
CA ARG A 191 2.91 -15.91 9.85
C ARG A 191 1.70 -14.97 9.85
N ILE A 192 0.57 -15.40 9.32
CA ILE A 192 -0.67 -14.63 9.34
C ILE A 192 -1.18 -14.52 10.77
N ILE A 193 -1.38 -13.29 11.26
CA ILE A 193 -1.88 -13.00 12.61
C ILE A 193 -3.40 -12.77 12.56
N HIS A 194 -3.86 -12.00 11.59
CA HIS A 194 -5.25 -11.58 11.51
C HIS A 194 -5.70 -11.38 10.08
N GLN A 195 -6.92 -11.85 9.79
CA GLN A 195 -7.62 -11.59 8.54
C GLN A 195 -8.92 -10.86 8.87
N TYR A 196 -9.14 -9.73 8.21
CA TYR A 196 -10.34 -8.92 8.41
C TYR A 196 -11.07 -8.70 7.10
N ARG A 197 -12.36 -9.00 7.10
CA ARG A 197 -13.25 -8.69 5.99
C ARG A 197 -14.06 -7.45 6.35
N PHE A 198 -13.88 -6.40 5.59
CA PHE A 198 -14.64 -5.17 5.81
C PHE A 198 -16.15 -5.42 5.63
N PRO A 199 -17.00 -4.82 6.48
CA PRO A 199 -18.44 -4.96 6.35
C PRO A 199 -18.96 -4.51 4.99
N PRO A 200 -19.97 -5.17 4.40
CA PRO A 200 -20.56 -4.77 3.12
C PRO A 200 -21.18 -3.35 3.12
N ALA A 201 -21.53 -2.83 4.29
CA ALA A 201 -21.97 -1.45 4.46
C ALA A 201 -20.87 -0.41 4.21
N GLN A 202 -19.61 -0.83 4.20
CA GLN A 202 -18.45 0.01 3.91
C GLN A 202 -18.00 -0.21 2.46
N ALA A 203 -17.81 0.87 1.70
CA ALA A 203 -17.41 0.76 0.29
C ALA A 203 -16.09 -0.01 0.07
N ILE A 204 -15.14 0.07 1.00
CA ILE A 204 -13.91 -0.71 0.97
C ILE A 204 -14.18 -2.22 1.01
N GLY A 205 -15.22 -2.66 1.71
CA GLY A 205 -15.61 -4.07 1.85
C GLY A 205 -16.10 -4.72 0.54
N TRP A 206 -16.39 -3.91 -0.47
CA TRP A 206 -16.80 -4.44 -1.79
C TRP A 206 -15.61 -4.93 -2.61
N SER A 207 -14.41 -4.50 -2.29
CA SER A 207 -13.22 -4.80 -3.08
C SER A 207 -12.00 -5.24 -2.28
N LYS A 208 -11.97 -5.07 -0.97
CA LYS A 208 -10.76 -5.33 -0.18
C LYS A 208 -11.03 -6.13 1.10
N THR A 209 -9.99 -6.84 1.49
CA THR A 209 -9.82 -7.42 2.84
C THR A 209 -8.56 -6.84 3.46
N ALA A 210 -8.33 -7.04 4.75
CA ALA A 210 -7.06 -6.72 5.38
C ALA A 210 -6.42 -8.00 5.93
N LEU A 211 -5.13 -8.14 5.69
CA LEU A 211 -4.30 -9.25 6.14
C LEU A 211 -3.12 -8.67 6.92
N LEU A 212 -3.09 -8.92 8.22
CA LEU A 212 -1.95 -8.59 9.07
C LEU A 212 -1.11 -9.84 9.26
N ALA A 213 0.17 -9.77 8.95
CA ALA A 213 1.10 -10.88 9.05
C ALA A 213 2.41 -10.43 9.68
N GLN A 214 3.12 -11.33 10.34
CA GLN A 214 4.39 -11.10 11.00
C GLN A 214 5.49 -11.88 10.28
N LYS A 215 6.62 -11.24 10.00
CA LYS A 215 7.79 -11.90 9.43
C LYS A 215 8.32 -12.98 10.38
N ILE A 216 8.51 -14.18 9.83
CA ILE A 216 9.11 -15.34 10.49
C ILE A 216 10.63 -15.33 10.41
#